data_4cd9e29f0a6af66b227c61cdbbb511a3
#
_entry.id   4cd9e29f0a6af66b227c61cdbbb511a3
#
_cell.length_a   1.000
_cell.length_b   1.000
_cell.length_c   1.000
_cell.angle_alpha   90.00
_cell.angle_beta   90.00
_cell.angle_gamma   90.00
#
_symmetry.space_group_name_H-M   'P 1'
#
loop_
_entity.id
_entity.type
_entity.pdbx_description
1 polymer ?
#
loop_
_entity_poly.entity_id
_entity_poly.type
_entity_poly.pdbx_seq_one_letter_code
_entity_poly.pdbx_strand_id
1 'polypeptide(L)'
;MSEILNSAISKTQNAKHAFCRFITANDTGKNGSHQAGFYIPKCAAPLLFDTLGKKGENKDKLVKVKWQDDFVTESRFIYYGQGTRNEYRITRFGKNFPFFEEDNVGDLLIITQQSEDYYHGFILQTDQDIDDFFAYFNLSSEMTNQLIDVKQANTPEKQLETGIQELVTLYLSLIHISEPTRQEAIS
;
A
#
# COMPACT_ATOMS: atom_id res chain seq x y z
N MET A 1 10.59 -7.01 -12.97
CA MET A 1 9.92 -5.86 -12.32
C MET A 1 9.84 -4.71 -13.30
N SER A 2 8.66 -4.12 -13.49
CA SER A 2 8.47 -2.93 -14.31
C SER A 2 9.08 -1.68 -13.66
N GLU A 3 9.29 -0.62 -14.43
CA GLU A 3 9.78 0.66 -13.90
C GLU A 3 8.75 1.28 -12.93
N ILE A 4 7.47 1.12 -13.23
CA ILE A 4 6.36 1.58 -12.39
C ILE A 4 6.38 0.86 -11.04
N LEU A 5 6.53 -0.47 -11.03
CA LEU A 5 6.61 -1.25 -9.80
C LEU A 5 7.81 -0.85 -8.94
N ASN A 6 9.00 -0.70 -9.53
CA ASN A 6 10.20 -0.27 -8.81
C ASN A 6 10.00 1.11 -8.16
N SER A 7 9.39 2.04 -8.89
CA SER A 7 9.01 3.36 -8.39
C SER A 7 7.99 3.28 -7.24
N ALA A 8 6.94 2.47 -7.41
CA ALA A 8 5.91 2.27 -6.38
C ALA A 8 6.51 1.69 -5.09
N ILE A 9 7.37 0.67 -5.19
CA ILE A 9 8.08 0.09 -4.03
C ILE A 9 8.93 1.15 -3.34
N SER A 10 9.78 1.86 -4.08
CA SER A 10 10.67 2.88 -3.52
C SER A 10 9.90 3.99 -2.80
N LYS A 11 8.82 4.49 -3.41
CA LYS A 11 7.99 5.55 -2.82
C LYS A 11 7.19 5.07 -1.61
N THR A 12 6.73 3.82 -1.62
CA THR A 12 6.03 3.21 -0.49
C THR A 12 6.97 3.03 0.71
N GLN A 13 8.19 2.53 0.50
CA GLN A 13 9.17 2.34 1.57
C GLN A 13 9.52 3.64 2.32
N ASN A 14 9.59 4.76 1.59
CA ASN A 14 10.00 6.05 2.12
C ASN A 14 8.81 6.95 2.51
N ALA A 15 7.58 6.44 2.47
CA ALA A 15 6.38 7.20 2.77
C ALA A 15 6.14 7.35 4.28
N LYS A 16 5.58 8.49 4.68
CA LYS A 16 5.01 8.68 6.03
C LYS A 16 3.84 7.73 6.25
N HIS A 17 2.96 7.63 5.24
CA HIS A 17 1.84 6.70 5.16
C HIS A 17 1.75 6.17 3.73
N ALA A 18 1.43 4.90 3.59
CA ALA A 18 1.13 4.27 2.31
C ALA A 18 -0.16 3.45 2.42
N PHE A 19 -0.87 3.35 1.32
CA PHE A 19 -2.16 2.69 1.23
C PHE A 19 -2.28 2.00 -0.12
N CYS A 20 -2.91 0.84 -0.16
CA CYS A 20 -3.30 0.21 -1.41
C CYS A 20 -4.71 -0.37 -1.36
N ARG A 21 -5.34 -0.44 -2.52
CA ARG A 21 -6.63 -1.10 -2.74
C ARG A 21 -6.85 -1.40 -4.22
N PHE A 22 -7.69 -2.37 -4.49
CA PHE A 22 -8.17 -2.58 -5.86
C PHE A 22 -9.20 -1.53 -6.28
N ILE A 23 -9.09 -1.06 -7.51
CA ILE A 23 -10.05 -0.15 -8.13
C ILE A 23 -11.35 -0.91 -8.39
N THR A 24 -12.47 -0.30 -8.04
CA THR A 24 -13.80 -0.89 -8.23
C THR A 24 -14.62 -0.12 -9.27
N ALA A 25 -15.67 -0.74 -9.80
CA ALA A 25 -16.59 -0.09 -10.73
C ALA A 25 -17.25 1.18 -10.16
N ASN A 26 -17.37 1.29 -8.84
CA ASN A 26 -17.88 2.52 -8.20
C ASN A 26 -16.87 3.68 -8.25
N ASP A 27 -15.58 3.39 -8.30
CA ASP A 27 -14.54 4.41 -8.35
C ASP A 27 -14.49 5.04 -9.75
N THR A 28 -14.71 4.25 -10.80
CA THR A 28 -14.69 4.70 -12.21
C THR A 28 -16.00 5.39 -12.64
N GLY A 29 -17.03 5.37 -11.79
CA GLY A 29 -18.33 5.99 -12.11
C GLY A 29 -19.21 5.15 -13.06
N LYS A 30 -18.79 3.94 -13.42
CA LYS A 30 -19.51 3.03 -14.35
C LYS A 30 -20.96 2.77 -13.94
N ASN A 31 -21.26 2.72 -12.66
CA ASN A 31 -22.61 2.43 -12.15
C ASN A 31 -23.53 3.66 -12.12
N GLY A 32 -23.28 4.69 -12.97
CA GLY A 32 -24.07 5.92 -12.99
C GLY A 32 -23.89 6.79 -11.74
N SER A 33 -22.95 6.46 -10.86
CA SER A 33 -22.61 7.30 -9.75
C SER A 33 -21.85 8.52 -10.28
N HIS A 34 -22.40 9.71 -10.09
CA HIS A 34 -21.75 10.97 -10.46
C HIS A 34 -20.55 11.33 -9.56
N GLN A 35 -20.00 10.36 -8.84
CA GLN A 35 -18.94 10.56 -7.85
C GLN A 35 -17.68 9.79 -8.25
N ALA A 36 -17.06 10.21 -9.35
CA ALA A 36 -15.71 9.73 -9.68
C ALA A 36 -14.74 10.07 -8.54
N GLY A 37 -14.08 9.07 -7.97
CA GLY A 37 -13.12 9.24 -6.89
C GLY A 37 -12.87 7.98 -6.10
N PHE A 38 -11.66 7.87 -5.55
CA PHE A 38 -11.28 6.71 -4.75
C PHE A 38 -11.83 6.82 -3.32
N TYR A 39 -12.58 5.81 -2.91
CA TYR A 39 -12.99 5.65 -1.53
C TYR A 39 -11.80 5.25 -0.66
N ILE A 40 -11.67 5.88 0.51
CA ILE A 40 -10.64 5.56 1.50
C ILE A 40 -11.33 5.09 2.78
N PRO A 41 -11.06 3.88 3.26
CA PRO A 41 -11.63 3.37 4.50
C PRO A 41 -11.19 4.20 5.71
N LYS A 42 -12.00 4.21 6.76
CA LYS A 42 -11.73 4.98 7.97
C LYS A 42 -10.41 4.59 8.65
N CYS A 43 -10.01 3.32 8.59
CA CYS A 43 -8.72 2.85 9.11
C CYS A 43 -7.52 3.44 8.37
N ALA A 44 -7.70 3.84 7.10
CA ALA A 44 -6.68 4.50 6.29
C ALA A 44 -6.80 6.04 6.26
N ALA A 45 -7.74 6.62 7.02
CA ALA A 45 -7.92 8.07 7.10
C ALA A 45 -6.65 8.86 7.52
N PRO A 46 -5.70 8.32 8.30
CA PRO A 46 -4.42 8.99 8.58
C PRO A 46 -3.58 9.31 7.33
N LEU A 47 -3.78 8.59 6.22
CA LEU A 47 -3.21 8.96 4.92
C LEU A 47 -3.65 10.35 4.47
N LEU A 48 -4.89 10.73 4.78
CA LEU A 48 -5.53 11.95 4.28
C LEU A 48 -5.41 13.11 5.27
N PHE A 49 -5.59 12.83 6.56
CA PHE A 49 -5.69 13.84 7.60
C PHE A 49 -5.04 13.38 8.91
N ASP A 50 -4.28 14.24 9.55
CA ASP A 50 -3.68 13.96 10.88
C ASP A 50 -4.75 13.83 11.98
N THR A 51 -5.93 14.43 11.78
CA THR A 51 -7.07 14.31 12.70
C THR A 51 -8.30 13.80 11.95
N LEU A 52 -8.98 12.82 12.53
CA LEU A 52 -10.20 12.25 11.94
C LEU A 52 -11.29 13.32 11.79
N GLY A 53 -12.10 13.18 10.74
CA GLY A 53 -13.29 13.99 10.54
C GLY A 53 -14.36 13.71 11.61
N LYS A 54 -15.14 14.73 11.96
CA LYS A 54 -16.24 14.63 12.92
C LYS A 54 -17.57 14.52 12.18
N LYS A 55 -18.43 13.61 12.63
CA LYS A 55 -19.81 13.52 12.13
C LYS A 55 -20.54 14.85 12.31
N GLY A 56 -21.24 15.28 11.27
CA GLY A 56 -21.93 16.58 11.21
C GLY A 56 -21.16 17.65 10.41
N GLU A 57 -19.87 17.46 10.15
CA GLU A 57 -19.02 18.43 9.47
C GLU A 57 -18.30 17.79 8.28
N ASN A 58 -18.12 18.52 7.20
CA ASN A 58 -17.21 18.13 6.13
C ASN A 58 -15.81 18.70 6.43
N LYS A 59 -14.78 17.95 6.05
CA LYS A 59 -13.39 18.40 6.13
C LYS A 59 -12.70 18.07 4.83
N ASP A 60 -11.98 19.02 4.25
CA ASP A 60 -11.23 18.78 3.03
C ASP A 60 -9.94 19.60 2.95
N LYS A 61 -9.04 19.14 2.09
CA LYS A 61 -7.84 19.86 1.68
C LYS A 61 -7.47 19.54 0.24
N LEU A 62 -6.77 20.46 -0.42
CA LEU A 62 -6.16 20.21 -1.71
C LEU A 62 -4.73 19.73 -1.52
N VAL A 63 -4.34 18.75 -2.31
CA VAL A 63 -3.01 18.15 -2.28
C VAL A 63 -2.51 17.91 -3.69
N LYS A 64 -1.19 17.93 -3.85
CA LYS A 64 -0.55 17.58 -5.11
C LYS A 64 -0.27 16.08 -5.11
N VAL A 65 -0.79 15.38 -6.13
CA VAL A 65 -0.50 13.97 -6.37
C VAL A 65 0.26 13.83 -7.68
N LYS A 66 1.47 13.31 -7.63
CA LYS A 66 2.24 12.90 -8.80
C LYS A 66 1.96 11.42 -9.08
N TRP A 67 1.37 11.16 -10.23
CA TRP A 67 1.09 9.83 -10.74
C TRP A 67 2.26 9.30 -11.59
N GLN A 68 2.18 8.04 -12.00
CA GLN A 68 3.08 7.50 -13.03
C GLN A 68 2.99 8.33 -14.33
N ASP A 69 3.96 8.16 -15.22
CA ASP A 69 4.04 8.86 -16.51
C ASP A 69 4.04 10.39 -16.37
N ASP A 70 4.59 10.90 -15.26
CA ASP A 70 4.69 12.32 -14.91
C ASP A 70 3.35 13.08 -14.87
N PHE A 71 2.22 12.38 -14.82
CA PHE A 71 0.91 13.01 -14.66
C PHE A 71 0.78 13.59 -13.25
N VAL A 72 0.30 14.83 -13.15
CA VAL A 72 0.16 15.52 -11.85
C VAL A 72 -1.26 16.05 -11.71
N THR A 73 -1.85 15.80 -10.55
CA THR A 73 -3.17 16.34 -10.20
C THR A 73 -3.11 17.22 -8.95
N GLU A 74 -3.98 18.22 -8.91
CA GLU A 74 -4.37 18.91 -7.69
C GLU A 74 -5.65 18.25 -7.18
N SER A 75 -5.47 17.16 -6.42
CA SER A 75 -6.57 16.35 -5.92
C SER A 75 -7.15 16.92 -4.63
N ARG A 76 -8.42 16.60 -4.37
CA ARG A 76 -9.10 16.98 -3.14
C ARG A 76 -9.25 15.75 -2.25
N PHE A 77 -8.66 15.81 -1.08
CA PHE A 77 -8.96 14.88 0.01
C PHE A 77 -10.16 15.42 0.75
N ILE A 78 -11.16 14.57 0.97
CA ILE A 78 -12.40 14.98 1.61
C ILE A 78 -12.94 13.92 2.54
N TYR A 79 -13.39 14.37 3.69
CA TYR A 79 -14.28 13.65 4.58
C TYR A 79 -15.70 14.24 4.45
N TYR A 80 -16.64 13.42 4.05
CA TYR A 80 -18.05 13.76 4.03
C TYR A 80 -18.68 13.33 5.36
N GLY A 81 -18.92 14.27 6.27
CA GLY A 81 -19.51 14.01 7.58
C GLY A 81 -20.94 14.52 7.73
N GLN A 82 -21.42 15.33 6.78
CA GLN A 82 -22.76 15.91 6.82
C GLN A 82 -23.83 14.92 6.35
N GLY A 83 -25.05 15.08 6.85
CA GLY A 83 -26.21 14.25 6.50
C GLY A 83 -25.98 12.78 6.91
N THR A 84 -26.29 11.86 6.01
CA THR A 84 -26.11 10.41 6.22
C THR A 84 -24.71 9.91 5.94
N ARG A 85 -23.87 10.71 5.27
CA ARG A 85 -22.51 10.32 4.87
C ARG A 85 -21.56 10.26 6.05
N ASN A 86 -20.62 9.34 5.99
CA ASN A 86 -19.50 9.19 6.94
C ASN A 86 -18.35 8.48 6.20
N GLU A 87 -17.75 9.15 5.23
CA GLU A 87 -16.79 8.53 4.32
C GLU A 87 -15.66 9.47 3.92
N TYR A 88 -14.50 8.90 3.66
CA TYR A 88 -13.35 9.60 3.10
C TYR A 88 -13.19 9.28 1.63
N ARG A 89 -12.78 10.27 0.84
CA ARG A 89 -12.51 10.12 -0.59
C ARG A 89 -11.34 10.96 -1.07
N ILE A 90 -10.73 10.51 -2.15
CA ILE A 90 -9.83 11.31 -2.99
C ILE A 90 -10.62 11.62 -4.27
N THR A 91 -10.72 12.90 -4.61
CA THR A 91 -11.49 13.41 -5.76
C THR A 91 -10.69 14.49 -6.50
N ARG A 92 -11.21 15.05 -7.60
CA ARG A 92 -10.57 16.10 -8.41
C ARG A 92 -9.27 15.61 -9.06
N PHE A 93 -9.40 14.72 -10.02
CA PHE A 93 -8.25 14.24 -10.80
C PHE A 93 -8.02 15.04 -12.10
N GLY A 94 -8.88 16.03 -12.37
CA GLY A 94 -8.84 16.80 -13.61
C GLY A 94 -9.47 16.08 -14.80
N LYS A 95 -9.44 16.77 -15.94
CA LYS A 95 -9.88 16.17 -17.21
C LYS A 95 -8.79 15.23 -17.73
N ASN A 96 -9.21 14.13 -18.36
CA ASN A 96 -8.32 13.14 -18.98
C ASN A 96 -7.40 12.40 -17.97
N PHE A 97 -7.85 12.22 -16.73
CA PHE A 97 -7.15 11.33 -15.81
C PHE A 97 -7.24 9.88 -16.35
N PRO A 98 -6.10 9.26 -16.69
CA PRO A 98 -6.10 8.05 -17.51
C PRO A 98 -6.48 6.76 -16.76
N PHE A 99 -6.72 6.84 -15.45
CA PHE A 99 -6.92 5.66 -14.58
C PHE A 99 -8.33 5.55 -14.00
N PHE A 100 -9.32 6.15 -14.66
CA PHE A 100 -10.74 5.99 -14.35
C PHE A 100 -11.53 5.31 -15.46
N GLU A 101 -10.84 4.69 -16.38
CA GLU A 101 -11.48 3.92 -17.43
C GLU A 101 -12.02 2.59 -16.88
N GLU A 102 -12.95 2.01 -17.62
CA GLU A 102 -13.56 0.73 -17.27
C GLU A 102 -12.51 -0.39 -17.14
N ASP A 103 -11.50 -0.35 -17.98
CA ASP A 103 -10.40 -1.32 -18.04
C ASP A 103 -9.49 -1.27 -16.80
N ASN A 104 -9.59 -0.20 -15.98
CA ASN A 104 -8.84 -0.11 -14.72
C ASN A 104 -9.53 -0.79 -13.52
N VAL A 105 -10.74 -1.34 -13.71
CA VAL A 105 -11.39 -2.10 -12.64
C VAL A 105 -10.64 -3.39 -12.39
N GLY A 106 -10.13 -3.55 -11.17
CA GLY A 106 -9.28 -4.68 -10.79
C GLY A 106 -7.80 -4.33 -10.68
N ASP A 107 -7.37 -3.18 -11.22
CA ASP A 107 -6.01 -2.67 -11.03
C ASP A 107 -5.74 -2.30 -9.57
N LEU A 108 -4.48 -2.37 -9.14
CA LEU A 108 -4.09 -2.00 -7.78
C LEU A 108 -3.70 -0.52 -7.72
N LEU A 109 -4.51 0.27 -7.04
CA LEU A 109 -4.18 1.64 -6.64
C LEU A 109 -3.24 1.64 -5.44
N ILE A 110 -2.16 2.41 -5.52
CA ILE A 110 -1.23 2.69 -4.42
C ILE A 110 -1.13 4.20 -4.25
N ILE A 111 -1.31 4.69 -3.02
CA ILE A 111 -1.13 6.11 -2.66
C ILE A 111 -0.12 6.21 -1.54
N THR A 112 0.89 7.05 -1.70
CA THR A 112 1.96 7.24 -0.73
C THR A 112 2.11 8.70 -0.36
N GLN A 113 2.15 9.00 0.93
CA GLN A 113 2.39 10.35 1.46
C GLN A 113 3.89 10.60 1.60
N GLN A 114 4.41 11.52 0.83
CA GLN A 114 5.84 11.91 0.88
C GLN A 114 6.09 13.09 1.83
N SER A 115 5.15 14.04 1.86
CA SER A 115 5.13 15.16 2.80
C SER A 115 3.68 15.55 3.09
N GLU A 116 3.45 16.64 3.83
CA GLU A 116 2.12 17.04 4.29
C GLU A 116 1.09 17.16 3.17
N ASP A 117 1.46 17.79 2.04
CA ASP A 117 0.56 18.04 0.92
C ASP A 117 1.05 17.44 -0.42
N TYR A 118 2.05 16.56 -0.37
CA TYR A 118 2.63 15.93 -1.56
C TYR A 118 2.59 14.42 -1.50
N TYR A 119 1.99 13.83 -2.52
CA TYR A 119 1.71 12.40 -2.62
C TYR A 119 2.20 11.84 -3.94
N HIS A 120 2.49 10.54 -3.97
CA HIS A 120 2.58 9.78 -5.21
C HIS A 120 1.43 8.80 -5.32
N GLY A 121 0.91 8.64 -6.53
CA GLY A 121 -0.09 7.65 -6.90
C GLY A 121 0.44 6.72 -7.98
N PHE A 122 0.15 5.43 -7.84
CA PHE A 122 0.49 4.40 -8.82
C PHE A 122 -0.70 3.50 -9.06
N ILE A 123 -0.83 3.03 -10.30
CA ILE A 123 -1.79 2.01 -10.70
C ILE A 123 -0.99 0.86 -11.31
N LEU A 124 -0.97 -0.28 -10.63
CA LEU A 124 -0.40 -1.50 -11.17
C LEU A 124 -1.48 -2.27 -11.92
N GLN A 125 -1.22 -2.53 -13.20
CA GLN A 125 -2.20 -3.06 -14.14
C GLN A 125 -1.96 -4.53 -14.51
N THR A 126 -0.85 -5.10 -14.10
CA THR A 126 -0.52 -6.50 -14.37
C THR A 126 -0.53 -7.33 -13.10
N ASP A 127 -1.05 -8.54 -13.18
CA ASP A 127 -1.06 -9.48 -12.04
C ASP A 127 0.35 -9.70 -11.49
N GLN A 128 1.36 -9.79 -12.37
CA GLN A 128 2.74 -9.98 -11.97
C GLN A 128 3.27 -8.82 -11.11
N ASP A 129 3.02 -7.56 -11.51
CA ASP A 129 3.49 -6.40 -10.74
C ASP A 129 2.73 -6.28 -9.40
N ILE A 130 1.45 -6.68 -9.38
CA ILE A 130 0.64 -6.72 -8.15
C ILE A 130 1.18 -7.79 -7.20
N ASP A 131 1.44 -8.99 -7.68
CA ASP A 131 1.99 -10.09 -6.89
C ASP A 131 3.40 -9.76 -6.36
N ASP A 132 4.26 -9.17 -7.19
CA ASP A 132 5.59 -8.73 -6.79
C ASP A 132 5.53 -7.62 -5.72
N PHE A 133 4.60 -6.67 -5.85
CA PHE A 133 4.37 -5.63 -4.83
C PHE A 133 3.89 -6.23 -3.51
N PHE A 134 2.96 -7.17 -3.57
CA PHE A 134 2.45 -7.86 -2.38
C PHE A 134 3.53 -8.69 -1.71
N ALA A 135 4.31 -9.45 -2.48
CA ALA A 135 5.43 -10.23 -1.96
C ALA A 135 6.46 -9.33 -1.27
N TYR A 136 6.77 -8.16 -1.87
CA TYR A 136 7.73 -7.23 -1.31
C TYR A 136 7.29 -6.67 0.06
N PHE A 137 6.03 -6.30 0.22
CA PHE A 137 5.50 -5.74 1.46
C PHE A 137 4.85 -6.78 2.39
N ASN A 138 4.98 -8.07 2.05
CA ASN A 138 4.36 -9.17 2.78
C ASN A 138 2.85 -8.98 2.95
N LEU A 139 2.18 -8.57 1.87
CA LEU A 139 0.74 -8.35 1.81
C LEU A 139 0.03 -9.52 1.15
N SER A 140 -1.25 -9.64 1.42
CA SER A 140 -2.21 -10.43 0.65
C SER A 140 -3.34 -9.55 0.11
N SER A 141 -4.13 -10.05 -0.82
CA SER A 141 -5.29 -9.35 -1.36
C SER A 141 -6.30 -8.94 -0.27
N GLU A 142 -6.40 -9.72 0.81
CA GLU A 142 -7.26 -9.44 1.96
C GLU A 142 -6.74 -8.28 2.83
N MET A 143 -5.43 -8.00 2.76
CA MET A 143 -4.77 -6.92 3.50
C MET A 143 -4.83 -5.57 2.76
N THR A 144 -5.52 -5.49 1.63
CA THR A 144 -5.81 -4.23 0.96
C THR A 144 -6.86 -3.42 1.73
N ASN A 145 -7.10 -2.17 1.32
CA ASN A 145 -8.01 -1.25 2.01
C ASN A 145 -7.58 -0.82 3.43
N GLN A 146 -6.30 -0.91 3.72
CA GLN A 146 -5.70 -0.44 4.98
C GLN A 146 -4.33 0.20 4.71
N LEU A 147 -3.75 0.85 5.73
CA LEU A 147 -2.39 1.37 5.62
C LEU A 147 -1.40 0.20 5.54
N ILE A 148 -0.39 0.38 4.69
CA ILE A 148 0.70 -0.58 4.55
C ILE A 148 1.67 -0.41 5.72
N ASP A 149 1.97 -1.50 6.42
CA ASP A 149 3.05 -1.53 7.40
C ASP A 149 4.40 -1.74 6.69
N VAL A 150 5.05 -0.64 6.36
CA VAL A 150 6.34 -0.66 5.65
C VAL A 150 7.47 -1.37 6.42
N LYS A 151 7.31 -1.55 7.74
CA LYS A 151 8.29 -2.28 8.57
C LYS A 151 8.31 -3.79 8.28
N GLN A 152 7.23 -4.30 7.69
CA GLN A 152 7.13 -5.70 7.28
C GLN A 152 7.69 -5.96 5.88
N ALA A 153 8.18 -4.93 5.20
CA ALA A 153 8.74 -5.10 3.87
C ALA A 153 9.88 -6.13 3.84
N ASN A 154 9.87 -6.94 2.80
CA ASN A 154 10.87 -7.99 2.51
C ASN A 154 12.09 -7.37 1.82
N THR A 155 12.82 -6.52 2.54
CA THR A 155 14.01 -5.86 1.95
C THR A 155 15.14 -6.87 1.71
N PRO A 156 16.05 -6.58 0.77
CA PRO A 156 17.23 -7.44 0.54
C PRO A 156 18.06 -7.69 1.81
N GLU A 157 18.16 -6.69 2.70
CA GLU A 157 18.84 -6.81 3.99
C GLU A 157 18.15 -7.83 4.89
N LYS A 158 16.81 -7.78 5.01
CA LYS A 158 16.03 -8.76 5.78
C LYS A 158 16.12 -10.16 5.21
N GLN A 159 16.09 -10.28 3.89
CA GLN A 159 16.27 -11.60 3.24
C GLN A 159 17.63 -12.19 3.55
N LEU A 160 18.68 -11.36 3.53
CA LEU A 160 20.05 -11.77 3.87
C LEU A 160 20.14 -12.17 5.34
N GLU A 161 19.59 -11.37 6.26
CA GLU A 161 19.55 -11.68 7.71
C GLU A 161 18.83 -13.01 7.97
N THR A 162 17.66 -13.22 7.35
CA THR A 162 16.91 -14.49 7.47
C THR A 162 17.72 -15.66 6.95
N GLY A 163 18.33 -15.54 5.76
CA GLY A 163 19.18 -16.58 5.18
C GLY A 163 20.40 -16.92 6.06
N ILE A 164 21.05 -15.92 6.65
CA ILE A 164 22.14 -16.13 7.60
C ILE A 164 21.64 -16.88 8.84
N GLN A 165 20.48 -16.48 9.38
CA GLN A 165 19.89 -17.12 10.56
C GLN A 165 19.55 -18.61 10.31
N GLU A 166 19.01 -18.92 9.15
CA GLU A 166 18.73 -20.30 8.73
C GLU A 166 20.01 -21.12 8.61
N LEU A 167 21.06 -20.58 7.98
CA LEU A 167 22.37 -21.25 7.88
C LEU A 167 23.00 -21.51 9.25
N VAL A 168 22.95 -20.53 10.16
CA VAL A 168 23.45 -20.69 11.54
C VAL A 168 22.67 -21.77 12.27
N THR A 169 21.35 -21.78 12.15
CA THR A 169 20.49 -22.79 12.78
C THR A 169 20.82 -24.19 12.25
N LEU A 170 20.98 -24.32 10.93
CA LEU A 170 21.39 -25.62 10.32
C LEU A 170 22.76 -26.06 10.81
N TYR A 171 23.74 -25.16 10.86
CA TYR A 171 25.09 -25.47 11.33
C TYR A 171 25.09 -25.96 12.80
N LEU A 172 24.38 -25.28 13.69
CA LEU A 172 24.24 -25.66 15.09
C LEU A 172 23.57 -27.03 15.25
N SER A 173 22.55 -27.32 14.44
CA SER A 173 21.90 -28.63 14.45
C SER A 173 22.84 -29.77 14.04
N LEU A 174 23.72 -29.54 13.07
CA LEU A 174 24.72 -30.50 12.62
C LEU A 174 25.80 -30.76 13.68
N ILE A 175 26.19 -29.74 14.44
CA ILE A 175 27.17 -29.91 15.55
C ILE A 175 26.57 -30.76 16.64
N HIS A 176 25.30 -30.56 17.04
CA HIS A 176 24.64 -31.37 18.08
C HIS A 176 24.47 -32.84 17.71
N ILE A 177 24.35 -33.13 16.39
CA ILE A 177 24.28 -34.51 15.92
C ILE A 177 25.67 -35.20 15.97
N SER A 178 26.76 -34.42 15.88
CA SER A 178 28.13 -34.93 15.83
C SER A 178 28.83 -35.04 17.20
N GLU A 179 28.20 -34.59 18.29
CA GLU A 179 28.74 -34.88 19.64
C GLU A 179 28.45 -36.32 20.03
N PRO A 180 29.48 -37.21 20.17
CA PRO A 180 29.27 -38.55 20.63
C PRO A 180 28.81 -38.46 22.08
N THR A 181 27.69 -39.11 22.40
CA THR A 181 27.21 -39.35 23.77
C THR A 181 28.33 -40.06 24.51
N ARG A 182 29.09 -39.34 25.34
CA ARG A 182 30.02 -39.94 26.29
C ARG A 182 29.19 -40.57 27.41
N GLN A 183 28.74 -41.80 27.19
CA GLN A 183 28.27 -42.63 28.28
C GLN A 183 29.47 -42.94 29.13
N GLU A 184 29.50 -42.38 30.32
CA GLU A 184 30.42 -42.80 31.39
C GLU A 184 30.09 -44.24 31.75
N ALA A 185 31.00 -45.13 31.41
CA ALA A 185 31.08 -46.47 32.03
C ALA A 185 31.59 -46.25 33.45
N ILE A 186 30.69 -46.31 34.43
CA ILE A 186 31.05 -46.45 35.82
C ILE A 186 30.98 -47.98 36.11
N SER A 187 32.13 -48.56 36.30
CA SER A 187 32.28 -49.91 36.89
C SER A 187 32.53 -49.75 38.35
#